data_a24cad88baa36a3ace0712b7a5336485
#
_entry.id   a24cad88baa36a3ace0712b7a5336485
#
_cell.length_a   1.000
_cell.length_b   1.000
_cell.length_c   1.000
_cell.angle_alpha   90.00
_cell.angle_beta   90.00
_cell.angle_gamma   90.00
#
_symmetry.space_group_name_H-M   'P 1'
#
loop_
_entity.id
_entity.type
_entity.pdbx_description
1 polymer ?
#
loop_
_entity_poly.entity_id
_entity_poly.type
_entity_poly.pdbx_seq_one_letter_code
_entity_poly.pdbx_strand_id
1 'polypeptide(L)'
;MKRKSVMLLAILLIAGALVSAITYQTMQNPDNGNWKGYEKEWAIVDSLEGQGLPASALKAAEAIYVYAKTDKNDEQIVKAIIHKAKYTSMVEENEQIKAIHLFQEEIETSSGVIKSVLQSMTAEIYWNYYTNNRWRFNNRSKTVDFKNEDISTWDVTTLHQKTYDLYVASIANREELKKVKTTRYNEILLKGDEYGQMLRPTMYDFLAHRALDFLMNDEVYITDPAYAFNIDNPVVFGSNKAFAGFVFSAEEVESKKLLALRIFQDLTLAHLYDPYPAALIDVDIKRLNFAKNNTIINNKDSLYLNALIAEEKLYANDSSSTRISFLSLSCPLLQVVVELKR
;
A
#
# COMPACT_ATOMS: atom_id res chain seq x y z
N MET A 1 17.36 -51.34 -34.41
CA MET A 1 17.03 -49.92 -34.25
C MET A 1 16.50 -49.57 -32.86
N LYS A 2 15.68 -50.37 -32.19
CA LYS A 2 15.06 -50.06 -30.87
C LYS A 2 16.05 -49.85 -29.70
N ARG A 3 17.19 -50.55 -29.64
CA ARG A 3 18.16 -50.40 -28.52
C ARG A 3 18.91 -49.04 -28.52
N LYS A 4 19.20 -48.45 -29.69
CA LYS A 4 19.90 -47.17 -29.79
C LYS A 4 19.00 -46.01 -29.39
N SER A 5 17.69 -46.06 -29.69
CA SER A 5 16.71 -45.03 -29.31
C SER A 5 16.45 -45.00 -27.79
N VAL A 6 16.41 -46.14 -27.13
CA VAL A 6 16.24 -46.25 -25.67
C VAL A 6 17.48 -45.72 -24.95
N MET A 7 18.66 -45.97 -25.48
CA MET A 7 19.91 -45.47 -24.91
C MET A 7 20.06 -43.94 -25.06
N LEU A 8 19.59 -43.36 -26.16
CA LEU A 8 19.55 -41.91 -26.37
C LEU A 8 18.56 -41.20 -25.42
N LEU A 9 17.40 -41.82 -25.20
CA LEU A 9 16.40 -41.30 -24.25
C LEU A 9 16.91 -41.34 -22.80
N ALA A 10 17.60 -42.41 -22.41
CA ALA A 10 18.19 -42.54 -21.08
C ALA A 10 19.31 -41.50 -20.86
N ILE A 11 20.13 -41.21 -21.87
CA ILE A 11 21.18 -40.18 -21.79
C ILE A 11 20.58 -38.80 -21.66
N LEU A 12 19.48 -38.48 -22.38
CA LEU A 12 18.77 -37.19 -22.25
C LEU A 12 18.12 -37.02 -20.87
N LEU A 13 17.56 -38.08 -20.30
CA LEU A 13 16.97 -38.04 -18.94
C LEU A 13 18.06 -37.89 -17.85
N ILE A 14 19.20 -38.52 -18.01
CA ILE A 14 20.34 -38.40 -17.08
C ILE A 14 20.97 -37.00 -17.22
N ALA A 15 21.12 -36.48 -18.44
CA ALA A 15 21.59 -35.11 -18.65
C ALA A 15 20.62 -34.05 -18.07
N GLY A 16 19.31 -34.24 -18.20
CA GLY A 16 18.29 -33.40 -17.58
C GLY A 16 18.33 -33.46 -16.05
N ALA A 17 18.50 -34.65 -15.49
CA ALA A 17 18.63 -34.82 -14.03
C ALA A 17 19.95 -34.26 -13.47
N LEU A 18 21.05 -34.33 -14.22
CA LEU A 18 22.34 -33.75 -13.85
C LEU A 18 22.30 -32.24 -13.91
N VAL A 19 21.67 -31.63 -14.94
CA VAL A 19 21.47 -30.18 -15.03
C VAL A 19 20.59 -29.68 -13.90
N SER A 20 19.52 -30.40 -13.58
CA SER A 20 18.64 -30.05 -12.44
C SER A 20 19.33 -30.22 -11.08
N ALA A 21 20.20 -31.23 -10.92
CA ALA A 21 20.98 -31.46 -9.68
C ALA A 21 22.08 -30.38 -9.50
N ILE A 22 22.73 -29.96 -10.58
CA ILE A 22 23.77 -28.94 -10.56
C ILE A 22 23.11 -27.55 -10.27
N THR A 23 21.97 -27.25 -10.88
CA THR A 23 21.21 -26.03 -10.56
C THR A 23 20.68 -26.06 -9.13
N TYR A 24 20.25 -27.20 -8.61
CA TYR A 24 19.80 -27.35 -7.23
C TYR A 24 20.94 -27.15 -6.21
N GLN A 25 22.16 -27.68 -6.46
CA GLN A 25 23.31 -27.46 -5.58
C GLN A 25 23.85 -26.03 -5.62
N THR A 26 23.82 -25.34 -6.78
CA THR A 26 24.24 -23.94 -6.89
C THR A 26 23.25 -22.99 -6.22
N MET A 27 21.95 -23.36 -6.13
CA MET A 27 20.93 -22.59 -5.42
C MET A 27 20.96 -22.77 -3.89
N GLN A 28 21.53 -23.88 -3.38
CA GLN A 28 21.61 -24.12 -1.92
C GLN A 28 22.82 -23.46 -1.24
N ASN A 29 23.78 -22.92 -2.00
CA ASN A 29 24.98 -22.32 -1.45
C ASN A 29 25.28 -20.99 -2.16
N PRO A 30 24.74 -19.85 -1.68
CA PRO A 30 25.01 -18.53 -2.27
C PRO A 30 26.50 -18.13 -2.20
N ASP A 31 27.28 -18.80 -1.35
CA ASP A 31 28.72 -18.56 -1.16
C ASP A 31 29.63 -19.21 -2.23
N ASN A 32 29.09 -19.97 -3.19
CA ASN A 32 29.90 -20.68 -4.18
C ASN A 32 30.30 -19.83 -5.40
N GLY A 33 30.65 -18.57 -5.24
CA GLY A 33 31.39 -17.77 -6.26
C GLY A 33 30.63 -17.47 -7.57
N ASN A 34 29.36 -17.84 -7.69
CA ASN A 34 28.58 -17.72 -8.92
C ASN A 34 27.52 -16.61 -8.89
N TRP A 35 27.42 -15.87 -7.78
CA TRP A 35 26.51 -14.73 -7.67
C TRP A 35 26.94 -13.64 -8.65
N LYS A 36 26.05 -13.28 -9.59
CA LYS A 36 26.34 -12.34 -10.69
C LYS A 36 25.81 -10.94 -10.44
N GLY A 37 25.25 -10.68 -9.27
CA GLY A 37 24.57 -9.44 -8.91
C GLY A 37 23.07 -9.51 -9.17
N TYR A 38 22.30 -8.68 -8.46
CA TYR A 38 20.83 -8.70 -8.48
C TYR A 38 20.23 -8.59 -9.88
N GLU A 39 20.75 -7.70 -10.72
CA GLU A 39 20.25 -7.48 -12.08
C GLU A 39 20.26 -8.77 -12.92
N LYS A 40 21.37 -9.53 -12.84
CA LYS A 40 21.50 -10.77 -13.62
C LYS A 40 20.63 -11.90 -13.06
N GLU A 41 20.52 -12.00 -11.74
CA GLU A 41 19.68 -13.00 -11.10
C GLU A 41 18.19 -12.70 -11.34
N TRP A 42 17.77 -11.44 -11.33
CA TRP A 42 16.41 -11.07 -11.72
C TRP A 42 16.14 -11.33 -13.19
N ALA A 43 17.10 -11.11 -14.08
CA ALA A 43 16.94 -11.48 -15.49
C ALA A 43 16.71 -13.00 -15.69
N ILE A 44 17.28 -13.85 -14.82
CA ILE A 44 16.98 -15.30 -14.81
C ILE A 44 15.53 -15.53 -14.38
N VAL A 45 15.07 -14.88 -13.32
CA VAL A 45 13.68 -14.98 -12.84
C VAL A 45 12.71 -14.58 -13.96
N ASP A 46 12.94 -13.43 -14.60
CA ASP A 46 12.11 -12.91 -15.69
C ASP A 46 12.09 -13.86 -16.90
N SER A 47 13.24 -14.44 -17.23
CA SER A 47 13.34 -15.43 -18.31
C SER A 47 12.53 -16.69 -18.02
N LEU A 48 12.61 -17.22 -16.79
CA LEU A 48 11.84 -18.39 -16.34
C LEU A 48 10.35 -18.09 -16.34
N GLU A 49 9.96 -16.91 -15.90
CA GLU A 49 8.55 -16.46 -15.95
C GLU A 49 8.05 -16.40 -17.40
N GLY A 50 8.83 -15.78 -18.31
CA GLY A 50 8.50 -15.68 -19.72
C GLY A 50 8.39 -17.03 -20.44
N GLN A 51 9.05 -18.06 -19.92
CA GLN A 51 8.96 -19.46 -20.39
C GLN A 51 7.77 -20.22 -19.77
N GLY A 52 6.98 -19.61 -18.87
CA GLY A 52 5.88 -20.27 -18.17
C GLY A 52 6.35 -21.31 -17.14
N LEU A 53 7.50 -21.09 -16.50
CA LEU A 53 8.10 -21.97 -15.51
C LEU A 53 8.06 -21.38 -14.08
N PRO A 54 6.85 -21.13 -13.50
CA PRO A 54 6.71 -20.42 -12.22
C PRO A 54 7.39 -21.13 -11.06
N ALA A 55 7.42 -22.47 -11.02
CA ALA A 55 8.11 -23.23 -9.97
C ALA A 55 9.63 -23.02 -9.99
N SER A 56 10.22 -22.85 -11.17
CA SER A 56 11.65 -22.56 -11.31
C SER A 56 11.93 -21.07 -10.99
N ALA A 57 11.04 -20.17 -11.40
CA ALA A 57 11.12 -18.76 -11.05
C ALA A 57 11.01 -18.54 -9.53
N LEU A 58 10.14 -19.30 -8.83
CA LEU A 58 10.03 -19.28 -7.37
C LEU A 58 11.38 -19.64 -6.72
N LYS A 59 12.01 -20.74 -7.13
CA LYS A 59 13.32 -21.15 -6.59
C LYS A 59 14.41 -20.10 -6.83
N ALA A 60 14.43 -19.47 -8.01
CA ALA A 60 15.38 -18.40 -8.31
C ALA A 60 15.13 -17.17 -7.43
N ALA A 61 13.86 -16.78 -7.22
CA ALA A 61 13.49 -15.69 -6.32
C ALA A 61 13.82 -15.99 -4.85
N GLU A 62 13.69 -17.26 -4.41
CA GLU A 62 14.11 -17.70 -3.08
C GLU A 62 15.63 -17.57 -2.87
N ALA A 63 16.44 -17.88 -3.88
CA ALA A 63 17.88 -17.70 -3.81
C ALA A 63 18.24 -16.21 -3.68
N ILE A 64 17.58 -15.33 -4.46
CA ILE A 64 17.74 -13.88 -4.32
C ILE A 64 17.35 -13.40 -2.92
N TYR A 65 16.25 -13.91 -2.37
CA TYR A 65 15.79 -13.56 -1.03
C TYR A 65 16.84 -13.91 0.04
N VAL A 66 17.39 -15.13 0.01
CA VAL A 66 18.43 -15.58 0.96
C VAL A 66 19.66 -14.68 0.89
N TYR A 67 20.11 -14.35 -0.32
CA TYR A 67 21.23 -13.45 -0.52
C TYR A 67 20.93 -12.04 -0.02
N ALA A 68 19.76 -11.48 -0.34
CA ALA A 68 19.34 -10.16 0.09
C ALA A 68 19.26 -10.03 1.62
N LYS A 69 18.84 -11.10 2.33
CA LYS A 69 18.88 -11.13 3.80
C LYS A 69 20.31 -11.09 4.36
N THR A 70 21.24 -11.80 3.72
CA THR A 70 22.67 -11.79 4.10
C THR A 70 23.30 -10.43 3.82
N ASP A 71 22.98 -9.83 2.66
CA ASP A 71 23.46 -8.53 2.19
C ASP A 71 22.76 -7.35 2.92
N LYS A 72 21.70 -7.63 3.69
CA LYS A 72 20.86 -6.62 4.36
C LYS A 72 20.32 -5.57 3.38
N ASN A 73 19.97 -6.02 2.18
CA ASN A 73 19.43 -5.16 1.13
C ASN A 73 17.91 -5.14 1.20
N ASP A 74 17.36 -4.15 1.88
CA ASP A 74 15.93 -3.99 2.18
C ASP A 74 15.05 -4.02 0.93
N GLU A 75 15.47 -3.34 -0.13
CA GLU A 75 14.73 -3.25 -1.38
C GLU A 75 14.64 -4.62 -2.06
N GLN A 76 15.76 -5.33 -2.11
CA GLN A 76 15.81 -6.66 -2.72
C GLN A 76 15.06 -7.71 -1.90
N ILE A 77 15.05 -7.57 -0.56
CA ILE A 77 14.22 -8.43 0.30
C ILE A 77 12.74 -8.27 -0.06
N VAL A 78 12.24 -7.03 -0.09
CA VAL A 78 10.83 -6.77 -0.41
C VAL A 78 10.49 -7.23 -1.83
N LYS A 79 11.35 -6.93 -2.82
CA LYS A 79 11.17 -7.40 -4.19
C LYS A 79 11.09 -8.93 -4.27
N ALA A 80 11.99 -9.62 -3.59
CA ALA A 80 11.99 -11.08 -3.58
C ALA A 80 10.73 -11.67 -2.92
N ILE A 81 10.23 -11.09 -1.83
CA ILE A 81 9.00 -11.53 -1.18
C ILE A 81 7.79 -11.37 -2.11
N ILE A 82 7.70 -10.24 -2.82
CA ILE A 82 6.63 -9.99 -3.81
C ILE A 82 6.64 -11.09 -4.89
N HIS A 83 7.81 -11.39 -5.45
CA HIS A 83 7.94 -12.43 -6.46
C HIS A 83 7.69 -13.83 -5.91
N LYS A 84 8.15 -14.14 -4.70
CA LYS A 84 7.82 -15.41 -4.01
C LYS A 84 6.31 -15.56 -3.85
N ALA A 85 5.61 -14.54 -3.35
CA ALA A 85 4.16 -14.57 -3.21
C ALA A 85 3.48 -14.78 -4.57
N LYS A 86 3.90 -14.04 -5.61
CA LYS A 86 3.40 -14.18 -6.97
C LYS A 86 3.54 -15.61 -7.50
N TYR A 87 4.74 -16.19 -7.40
CA TYR A 87 4.97 -17.54 -7.95
C TYR A 87 4.36 -18.63 -7.10
N THR A 88 4.32 -18.49 -5.77
CA THR A 88 3.59 -19.42 -4.89
C THR A 88 2.13 -19.47 -5.32
N SER A 89 1.52 -18.32 -5.63
CA SER A 89 0.14 -18.26 -6.08
C SER A 89 -0.12 -18.94 -7.43
N MET A 90 0.89 -19.06 -8.28
CA MET A 90 0.79 -19.75 -9.58
C MET A 90 0.97 -21.27 -9.50
N VAL A 91 1.59 -21.77 -8.43
CA VAL A 91 2.00 -23.19 -8.31
C VAL A 91 1.12 -23.96 -7.35
N GLU A 92 0.44 -23.30 -6.42
CA GLU A 92 -0.25 -23.94 -5.32
C GLU A 92 -1.73 -23.54 -5.24
N GLU A 93 -2.58 -24.42 -4.72
CA GLU A 93 -3.97 -24.11 -4.39
C GLU A 93 -4.08 -23.24 -3.13
N ASN A 94 -5.15 -22.40 -3.03
CA ASN A 94 -5.37 -21.41 -1.95
C ASN A 94 -4.35 -20.26 -1.88
N GLU A 95 -4.06 -19.72 -3.02
CA GLU A 95 -3.04 -18.72 -3.33
C GLU A 95 -2.97 -17.54 -2.37
N GLN A 96 -4.11 -16.90 -2.11
CA GLN A 96 -4.16 -15.65 -1.30
C GLN A 96 -3.82 -15.90 0.16
N ILE A 97 -4.23 -17.03 0.72
CA ILE A 97 -3.97 -17.38 2.12
C ILE A 97 -2.47 -17.63 2.33
N LYS A 98 -1.83 -18.34 1.42
CA LYS A 98 -0.38 -18.61 1.50
C LYS A 98 0.47 -17.36 1.33
N ALA A 99 0.07 -16.47 0.40
CA ALA A 99 0.72 -15.17 0.28
C ALA A 99 0.64 -14.37 1.59
N ILE A 100 -0.53 -14.35 2.23
CA ILE A 100 -0.72 -13.69 3.52
C ILE A 100 0.22 -14.26 4.58
N HIS A 101 0.31 -15.58 4.72
CA HIS A 101 1.22 -16.23 5.69
C HIS A 101 2.68 -15.87 5.42
N LEU A 102 3.12 -15.88 4.16
CA LEU A 102 4.47 -15.49 3.79
C LEU A 102 4.80 -14.06 4.24
N PHE A 103 3.89 -13.12 4.03
CA PHE A 103 4.08 -11.74 4.47
C PHE A 103 4.03 -11.61 6.00
N GLN A 104 3.17 -12.35 6.69
CA GLN A 104 3.10 -12.34 8.16
C GLN A 104 4.39 -12.86 8.80
N GLU A 105 4.92 -13.98 8.33
CA GLU A 105 6.20 -14.54 8.80
C GLU A 105 7.35 -13.54 8.61
N GLU A 106 7.36 -12.84 7.47
CA GLU A 106 8.39 -11.85 7.21
C GLU A 106 8.23 -10.60 8.10
N ILE A 107 7.01 -10.15 8.38
CA ILE A 107 6.74 -9.04 9.30
C ILE A 107 7.29 -9.33 10.70
N GLU A 108 7.18 -10.59 11.19
CA GLU A 108 7.68 -10.99 12.50
C GLU A 108 9.20 -10.89 12.61
N THR A 109 9.91 -11.18 11.53
CA THR A 109 11.38 -11.20 11.50
C THR A 109 12.01 -9.89 11.02
N SER A 110 11.21 -8.98 10.44
CA SER A 110 11.65 -7.71 9.89
C SER A 110 11.56 -6.56 10.91
N SER A 111 12.31 -5.49 10.66
CA SER A 111 12.31 -4.27 11.47
C SER A 111 12.38 -3.02 10.57
N GLY A 112 12.22 -1.83 11.15
CA GLY A 112 12.37 -0.55 10.45
C GLY A 112 11.43 -0.38 9.27
N VAL A 113 11.93 0.22 8.19
CA VAL A 113 11.14 0.56 7.00
C VAL A 113 10.59 -0.66 6.29
N ILE A 114 11.34 -1.78 6.22
CA ILE A 114 10.86 -3.03 5.61
C ILE A 114 9.59 -3.50 6.30
N LYS A 115 9.60 -3.58 7.62
CA LYS A 115 8.43 -3.99 8.40
C LYS A 115 7.21 -3.14 8.07
N SER A 116 7.38 -1.83 8.01
CA SER A 116 6.31 -0.89 7.67
C SER A 116 5.76 -1.11 6.24
N VAL A 117 6.64 -1.34 5.27
CA VAL A 117 6.23 -1.65 3.88
C VAL A 117 5.44 -2.95 3.83
N LEU A 118 5.94 -4.02 4.45
CA LEU A 118 5.28 -5.33 4.48
C LEU A 118 3.92 -5.27 5.18
N GLN A 119 3.81 -4.54 6.29
CA GLN A 119 2.54 -4.31 6.99
C GLN A 119 1.52 -3.61 6.08
N SER A 120 1.91 -2.54 5.38
CA SER A 120 1.05 -1.84 4.43
C SER A 120 0.62 -2.72 3.25
N MET A 121 1.53 -3.56 2.74
CA MET A 121 1.22 -4.51 1.66
C MET A 121 0.25 -5.60 2.14
N THR A 122 0.47 -6.13 3.33
CA THR A 122 -0.41 -7.16 3.92
C THR A 122 -1.80 -6.59 4.19
N ALA A 123 -1.90 -5.34 4.66
CA ALA A 123 -3.17 -4.64 4.81
C ALA A 123 -3.94 -4.56 3.49
N GLU A 124 -3.25 -4.21 2.38
CA GLU A 124 -3.86 -4.18 1.06
C GLU A 124 -4.30 -5.56 0.57
N ILE A 125 -3.51 -6.61 0.84
CA ILE A 125 -3.90 -8.00 0.49
C ILE A 125 -5.18 -8.39 1.23
N TYR A 126 -5.32 -8.08 2.53
CA TYR A 126 -6.55 -8.31 3.28
C TYR A 126 -7.74 -7.51 2.73
N TRP A 127 -7.52 -6.23 2.41
CA TRP A 127 -8.54 -5.39 1.83
C TRP A 127 -9.00 -5.91 0.46
N ASN A 128 -8.07 -6.33 -0.40
CA ASN A 128 -8.37 -6.93 -1.70
C ASN A 128 -9.10 -8.27 -1.55
N TYR A 129 -8.73 -9.08 -0.54
CA TYR A 129 -9.47 -10.30 -0.23
C TYR A 129 -10.93 -10.01 0.13
N TYR A 130 -11.18 -9.01 0.97
CA TYR A 130 -12.54 -8.56 1.29
C TYR A 130 -13.28 -8.08 0.03
N THR A 131 -12.70 -7.15 -0.72
CA THR A 131 -13.36 -6.54 -1.87
C THR A 131 -13.69 -7.54 -2.97
N ASN A 132 -12.86 -8.55 -3.19
CA ASN A 132 -13.08 -9.61 -4.16
C ASN A 132 -14.09 -10.68 -3.68
N ASN A 133 -14.35 -10.75 -2.39
CA ASN A 133 -15.23 -11.75 -1.77
C ASN A 133 -16.41 -11.14 -1.01
N ARG A 134 -16.80 -9.89 -1.27
CA ARG A 134 -17.87 -9.16 -0.54
C ARG A 134 -19.14 -10.00 -0.34
N TRP A 135 -19.57 -10.73 -1.37
CA TRP A 135 -20.76 -11.56 -1.32
C TRP A 135 -20.70 -12.67 -0.25
N ARG A 136 -19.51 -13.14 0.07
CA ARG A 136 -19.30 -14.14 1.13
C ARG A 136 -19.48 -13.54 2.52
N PHE A 137 -19.05 -12.29 2.70
CA PHE A 137 -19.08 -11.59 3.97
C PHE A 137 -20.45 -10.98 4.29
N ASN A 138 -21.17 -10.45 3.28
CA ASN A 138 -22.50 -9.84 3.45
C ASN A 138 -23.56 -10.82 3.98
N ASN A 139 -23.37 -12.13 3.76
CA ASN A 139 -24.31 -13.19 4.18
C ASN A 139 -23.83 -13.94 5.45
N ARG A 140 -22.73 -13.52 6.08
CA ARG A 140 -22.21 -14.20 7.28
C ARG A 140 -22.62 -13.47 8.55
N SER A 141 -23.25 -14.22 9.48
CA SER A 141 -23.35 -13.84 10.89
C SER A 141 -21.95 -13.89 11.53
N LYS A 142 -21.77 -13.23 12.68
CA LYS A 142 -20.53 -13.36 13.48
C LYS A 142 -20.17 -14.83 13.67
N THR A 143 -18.95 -15.20 13.26
CA THR A 143 -18.46 -16.58 13.37
C THR A 143 -18.09 -16.86 14.82
N VAL A 144 -18.75 -17.87 15.44
CA VAL A 144 -18.52 -18.24 16.85
C VAL A 144 -17.22 -19.05 17.02
N ASP A 145 -16.81 -19.84 16.00
CA ASP A 145 -15.60 -20.64 15.99
C ASP A 145 -14.56 -20.08 15.01
N PHE A 146 -14.11 -18.90 15.29
CA PHE A 146 -13.11 -18.18 14.53
C PHE A 146 -11.72 -18.83 14.69
N LYS A 147 -11.12 -19.25 13.57
CA LYS A 147 -9.71 -19.70 13.51
C LYS A 147 -8.84 -18.54 13.05
N ASN A 148 -7.97 -18.05 13.92
CA ASN A 148 -7.12 -16.89 13.65
C ASN A 148 -6.22 -17.07 12.41
N GLU A 149 -5.84 -18.30 12.11
CA GLU A 149 -4.95 -18.65 11.00
C GLU A 149 -5.65 -18.79 9.64
N ASP A 150 -6.98 -18.95 9.62
CA ASP A 150 -7.73 -19.16 8.39
C ASP A 150 -8.66 -17.98 8.09
N ILE A 151 -8.18 -17.07 7.24
CA ILE A 151 -8.91 -15.87 6.77
C ILE A 151 -10.28 -16.22 6.18
N SER A 152 -10.45 -17.44 5.64
CA SER A 152 -11.72 -17.88 5.08
C SER A 152 -12.82 -18.05 6.13
N THR A 153 -12.45 -18.14 7.41
CA THR A 153 -13.36 -18.27 8.56
C THR A 153 -13.72 -16.92 9.20
N TRP A 154 -13.02 -15.84 8.83
CA TRP A 154 -13.21 -14.53 9.41
C TRP A 154 -14.55 -13.90 9.03
N ASP A 155 -15.09 -13.07 9.90
CA ASP A 155 -16.19 -12.15 9.58
C ASP A 155 -15.63 -10.82 9.06
N VAL A 156 -16.53 -9.97 8.56
CA VAL A 156 -16.16 -8.65 8.01
C VAL A 156 -15.52 -7.75 9.06
N THR A 157 -15.98 -7.81 10.30
CA THR A 157 -15.45 -6.98 11.40
C THR A 157 -14.00 -7.33 11.70
N THR A 158 -13.71 -8.63 11.83
CA THR A 158 -12.36 -9.13 12.05
C THR A 158 -11.42 -8.75 10.91
N LEU A 159 -11.86 -8.90 9.66
CA LEU A 159 -11.05 -8.59 8.49
C LEU A 159 -10.75 -7.09 8.37
N HIS A 160 -11.77 -6.24 8.61
CA HIS A 160 -11.60 -4.79 8.65
C HIS A 160 -10.65 -4.35 9.77
N GLN A 161 -10.79 -4.95 10.97
CA GLN A 161 -9.91 -4.64 12.10
C GLN A 161 -8.47 -5.03 11.82
N LYS A 162 -8.22 -6.23 11.29
CA LYS A 162 -6.86 -6.66 10.91
C LYS A 162 -6.24 -5.78 9.84
N THR A 163 -7.03 -5.35 8.86
CA THR A 163 -6.58 -4.40 7.82
C THR A 163 -6.22 -3.05 8.44
N TYR A 164 -7.08 -2.54 9.31
CA TYR A 164 -6.87 -1.28 10.05
C TYR A 164 -5.60 -1.34 10.89
N ASP A 165 -5.44 -2.38 11.73
CA ASP A 165 -4.29 -2.55 12.61
C ASP A 165 -2.97 -2.56 11.83
N LEU A 166 -2.94 -3.22 10.67
CA LEU A 166 -1.75 -3.26 9.82
C LEU A 166 -1.43 -1.91 9.19
N TYR A 167 -2.44 -1.14 8.72
CA TYR A 167 -2.19 0.21 8.24
C TYR A 167 -1.70 1.14 9.35
N VAL A 168 -2.27 1.06 10.56
CA VAL A 168 -1.80 1.81 11.73
C VAL A 168 -0.36 1.45 12.06
N ALA A 169 -0.04 0.16 12.12
CA ALA A 169 1.30 -0.31 12.41
C ALA A 169 2.32 0.14 11.33
N SER A 170 1.91 0.16 10.05
CA SER A 170 2.79 0.54 8.94
C SER A 170 3.30 1.98 9.01
N ILE A 171 2.58 2.87 9.69
CA ILE A 171 2.92 4.29 9.82
C ILE A 171 3.37 4.67 11.25
N ALA A 172 3.50 3.69 12.16
CA ALA A 172 3.78 3.96 13.57
C ALA A 172 5.17 4.60 13.79
N ASN A 173 6.16 4.19 13.02
CA ASN A 173 7.54 4.69 13.14
C ASN A 173 7.79 5.95 12.27
N ARG A 174 6.99 6.99 12.50
CA ARG A 174 6.93 8.22 11.69
C ARG A 174 8.30 8.86 11.48
N GLU A 175 9.07 9.00 12.56
CA GLU A 175 10.34 9.73 12.53
C GLU A 175 11.44 9.02 11.73
N GLU A 176 11.41 7.70 11.66
CA GLU A 176 12.29 6.94 10.79
C GLU A 176 11.81 7.04 9.34
N LEU A 177 10.52 6.82 9.10
CA LEU A 177 9.92 6.83 7.77
C LEU A 177 10.08 8.18 7.06
N LYS A 178 9.97 9.30 7.77
CA LYS A 178 10.20 10.67 7.23
C LYS A 178 11.64 10.89 6.77
N LYS A 179 12.62 10.17 7.31
CA LYS A 179 14.03 10.29 6.92
C LYS A 179 14.38 9.51 5.65
N VAL A 180 13.54 8.57 5.25
CA VAL A 180 13.82 7.67 4.12
C VAL A 180 13.04 8.13 2.90
N LYS A 181 13.78 8.50 1.84
CA LYS A 181 13.19 8.92 0.57
C LYS A 181 12.58 7.73 -0.17
N THR A 182 11.44 7.95 -0.84
CA THR A 182 10.80 6.94 -1.69
C THR A 182 11.70 6.46 -2.82
N THR A 183 12.57 7.33 -3.32
CA THR A 183 13.54 7.01 -4.38
C THR A 183 14.51 5.87 -4.02
N ARG A 184 14.69 5.56 -2.73
CA ARG A 184 15.48 4.41 -2.28
C ARG A 184 14.84 3.08 -2.69
N TYR A 185 13.54 3.06 -2.92
CA TYR A 185 12.75 1.86 -3.23
C TYR A 185 12.23 1.85 -4.67
N ASN A 186 12.96 2.50 -5.60
CA ASN A 186 12.56 2.63 -7.00
C ASN A 186 12.40 1.29 -7.74
N GLU A 187 13.03 0.22 -7.27
CA GLU A 187 12.91 -1.10 -7.89
C GLU A 187 11.60 -1.81 -7.55
N ILE A 188 10.94 -1.41 -6.45
CA ILE A 188 9.70 -2.02 -5.99
C ILE A 188 8.50 -1.08 -6.09
N LEU A 189 8.74 0.22 -6.09
CA LEU A 189 7.70 1.21 -6.31
C LEU A 189 7.52 1.45 -7.82
N LEU A 190 6.27 1.43 -8.28
CA LEU A 190 6.00 1.87 -9.65
C LEU A 190 6.49 3.31 -9.79
N LYS A 191 7.44 3.51 -10.69
CA LYS A 191 7.93 4.85 -11.03
C LYS A 191 6.76 5.64 -11.61
N GLY A 192 6.22 6.57 -10.82
CA GLY A 192 5.43 7.67 -11.34
C GLY A 192 6.32 8.63 -12.15
N ASP A 193 5.72 9.65 -12.71
CA ASP A 193 6.44 10.81 -13.23
C ASP A 193 7.16 11.58 -12.11
N GLU A 194 8.01 12.53 -12.47
CA GLU A 194 8.72 13.37 -11.49
C GLU A 194 7.75 14.12 -10.58
N TYR A 195 6.61 14.53 -11.10
CA TYR A 195 5.57 15.19 -10.32
C TYR A 195 4.99 14.26 -9.25
N GLY A 196 4.65 13.02 -9.59
CA GLY A 196 4.18 12.02 -8.64
C GLY A 196 5.18 11.73 -7.51
N GLN A 197 6.48 11.74 -7.82
CA GLN A 197 7.54 11.60 -6.80
C GLN A 197 7.61 12.81 -5.86
N MET A 198 7.36 14.02 -6.35
CA MET A 198 7.29 15.24 -5.52
C MET A 198 6.12 15.20 -4.53
N LEU A 199 5.01 14.53 -4.88
CA LEU A 199 3.85 14.39 -4.00
C LEU A 199 4.08 13.42 -2.84
N ARG A 200 5.06 12.52 -2.95
CA ARG A 200 5.37 11.47 -1.96
C ARG A 200 6.88 11.35 -1.74
N PRO A 201 7.52 12.39 -1.19
CA PRO A 201 8.98 12.44 -1.12
C PRO A 201 9.59 11.44 -0.16
N THR A 202 8.87 11.03 0.90
CA THR A 202 9.37 10.11 1.93
C THR A 202 8.53 8.84 2.02
N MET A 203 9.08 7.81 2.65
CA MET A 203 8.34 6.57 2.94
C MET A 203 7.16 6.81 3.88
N TYR A 204 7.23 7.83 4.75
CA TYR A 204 6.08 8.23 5.54
C TYR A 204 4.92 8.71 4.66
N ASP A 205 5.21 9.61 3.71
CA ASP A 205 4.19 10.11 2.77
C ASP A 205 3.55 8.96 2.01
N PHE A 206 4.39 8.08 1.46
CA PHE A 206 3.91 6.94 0.68
C PHE A 206 2.98 6.03 1.49
N LEU A 207 3.40 5.62 2.68
CA LEU A 207 2.63 4.70 3.53
C LEU A 207 1.40 5.37 4.16
N ALA A 208 1.52 6.64 4.58
CA ALA A 208 0.41 7.41 5.15
C ALA A 208 -0.71 7.63 4.11
N HIS A 209 -0.36 7.91 2.86
CA HIS A 209 -1.36 8.04 1.80
C HIS A 209 -2.06 6.72 1.48
N ARG A 210 -1.37 5.58 1.55
CA ARG A 210 -2.01 4.25 1.42
C ARG A 210 -2.99 3.98 2.56
N ALA A 211 -2.61 4.32 3.79
CA ALA A 211 -3.52 4.23 4.94
C ALA A 211 -4.74 5.16 4.79
N LEU A 212 -4.53 6.39 4.29
CA LEU A 212 -5.62 7.32 4.00
C LEU A 212 -6.54 6.82 2.89
N ASP A 213 -6.01 6.21 1.82
CA ASP A 213 -6.82 5.64 0.74
C ASP A 213 -7.77 4.55 1.27
N PHE A 214 -7.30 3.73 2.22
CA PHE A 214 -8.15 2.80 2.95
C PHE A 214 -9.19 3.52 3.80
N LEU A 215 -8.76 4.47 4.65
CA LEU A 215 -9.65 5.21 5.57
C LEU A 215 -10.64 6.14 4.86
N MET A 216 -10.43 6.48 3.59
CA MET A 216 -11.36 7.28 2.78
C MET A 216 -12.42 6.44 2.06
N ASN A 217 -12.34 5.12 2.14
CA ASN A 217 -13.33 4.23 1.54
C ASN A 217 -14.53 4.04 2.50
N ASP A 218 -15.73 4.34 2.02
CA ASP A 218 -16.95 4.30 2.84
C ASP A 218 -17.25 2.90 3.40
N GLU A 219 -16.83 1.84 2.73
CA GLU A 219 -17.00 0.46 3.19
C GLU A 219 -16.26 0.17 4.50
N VAL A 220 -15.22 0.94 4.83
CA VAL A 220 -14.47 0.79 6.09
C VAL A 220 -15.34 1.09 7.31
N TYR A 221 -16.35 1.92 7.15
CA TYR A 221 -17.23 2.40 8.24
C TYR A 221 -18.48 1.56 8.45
N ILE A 222 -18.75 0.56 7.62
CA ILE A 222 -19.94 -0.29 7.76
C ILE A 222 -19.99 -1.08 9.07
N THR A 223 -18.86 -1.25 9.75
CA THR A 223 -18.72 -1.92 11.04
C THR A 223 -18.67 -0.96 12.23
N ASP A 224 -18.73 0.36 11.98
CA ASP A 224 -18.65 1.36 13.04
C ASP A 224 -19.94 1.39 13.89
N PRO A 225 -19.82 1.60 15.20
CA PRO A 225 -20.99 1.73 16.07
C PRO A 225 -21.73 3.06 15.79
N ALA A 226 -23.02 3.11 16.17
CA ALA A 226 -23.86 4.29 15.97
C ALA A 226 -23.36 5.55 16.72
N TYR A 227 -22.53 5.36 17.76
CA TYR A 227 -21.91 6.44 18.55
C TYR A 227 -20.50 6.80 18.10
N ALA A 228 -20.07 6.33 16.91
CA ALA A 228 -18.75 6.64 16.37
C ALA A 228 -18.54 8.16 16.25
N PHE A 229 -17.27 8.56 16.34
CA PHE A 229 -16.84 9.95 16.22
C PHE A 229 -17.37 10.61 14.94
N ASN A 230 -17.96 11.80 15.10
CA ASN A 230 -18.42 12.62 14.00
C ASN A 230 -17.55 13.88 13.83
N ILE A 231 -17.29 14.25 12.58
CA ILE A 231 -16.59 15.47 12.25
C ILE A 231 -17.61 16.61 12.22
N ASP A 232 -17.63 17.43 13.28
CA ASP A 232 -18.58 18.53 13.48
C ASP A 232 -17.92 19.92 13.54
N ASN A 233 -16.59 19.98 13.61
CA ASN A 233 -15.88 21.26 13.72
C ASN A 233 -15.47 21.78 12.34
N PRO A 234 -15.87 23.04 11.96
CA PRO A 234 -15.57 23.61 10.67
C PRO A 234 -14.07 23.85 10.41
N VAL A 235 -13.20 23.72 11.41
CA VAL A 235 -11.75 23.82 11.23
C VAL A 235 -11.21 22.79 10.25
N VAL A 236 -11.92 21.68 10.00
CA VAL A 236 -11.57 20.70 8.97
C VAL A 236 -11.55 21.28 7.56
N PHE A 237 -12.18 22.45 7.34
CA PHE A 237 -12.12 23.26 6.13
C PHE A 237 -11.27 24.52 6.30
N GLY A 238 -10.63 24.70 7.46
CA GLY A 238 -9.76 25.84 7.74
C GLY A 238 -8.44 25.81 6.97
N SER A 239 -7.66 26.88 7.06
CA SER A 239 -6.31 26.91 6.47
C SER A 239 -5.43 25.77 7.01
N ASN A 240 -4.41 25.37 6.23
CA ASN A 240 -3.46 24.33 6.61
C ASN A 240 -2.91 24.53 8.03
N LYS A 241 -2.55 25.75 8.38
CA LYS A 241 -2.03 26.09 9.72
C LYS A 241 -3.08 25.94 10.82
N ALA A 242 -4.32 26.38 10.57
CA ALA A 242 -5.40 26.26 11.55
C ALA A 242 -5.79 24.80 11.78
N PHE A 243 -5.91 24.03 10.69
CA PHE A 243 -6.21 22.60 10.75
C PHE A 243 -5.11 21.80 11.47
N ALA A 244 -3.85 22.02 11.10
CA ALA A 244 -2.73 21.28 11.68
C ALA A 244 -2.53 21.56 13.17
N GLY A 245 -2.88 22.76 13.64
CA GLY A 245 -2.76 23.15 15.06
C GLY A 245 -3.97 22.79 15.92
N PHE A 246 -5.08 22.29 15.34
CA PHE A 246 -6.28 22.00 16.08
C PHE A 246 -6.20 20.63 16.77
N VAL A 247 -6.73 20.51 18.00
CA VAL A 247 -6.77 19.24 18.74
C VAL A 247 -8.15 18.61 18.58
N PHE A 248 -8.22 17.59 17.70
CA PHE A 248 -9.38 16.72 17.61
C PHE A 248 -9.38 15.71 18.74
N SER A 249 -10.49 15.57 19.43
CA SER A 249 -10.69 14.58 20.50
C SER A 249 -11.96 13.78 20.26
N ALA A 250 -11.94 12.51 20.63
CA ALA A 250 -13.09 11.62 20.66
C ALA A 250 -13.08 10.83 21.97
N GLU A 251 -14.27 10.47 22.45
CA GLU A 251 -14.39 9.51 23.55
C GLU A 251 -14.01 8.09 23.12
N GLU A 252 -14.18 7.79 21.83
CA GLU A 252 -13.82 6.53 21.21
C GLU A 252 -12.30 6.48 20.94
N VAL A 253 -11.64 5.51 21.56
CA VAL A 253 -10.16 5.38 21.52
C VAL A 253 -9.65 5.04 20.11
N GLU A 254 -10.44 4.31 19.31
CA GLU A 254 -10.04 3.76 18.00
C GLU A 254 -10.87 4.31 16.82
N SER A 255 -11.23 5.59 16.87
CA SER A 255 -11.98 6.19 15.77
C SER A 255 -11.16 6.26 14.48
N LYS A 256 -11.63 5.58 13.43
CA LYS A 256 -11.03 5.60 12.09
C LYS A 256 -11.02 7.00 11.48
N LYS A 257 -12.11 7.77 11.66
CA LYS A 257 -12.21 9.16 11.19
C LYS A 257 -11.23 10.08 11.93
N LEU A 258 -11.08 9.90 13.23
CA LEU A 258 -10.10 10.65 14.02
C LEU A 258 -8.67 10.31 13.59
N LEU A 259 -8.37 9.04 13.34
CA LEU A 259 -7.07 8.63 12.82
C LEU A 259 -6.78 9.29 11.46
N ALA A 260 -7.74 9.29 10.55
CA ALA A 260 -7.58 9.96 9.25
C ALA A 260 -7.26 11.46 9.41
N LEU A 261 -7.97 12.16 10.31
CA LEU A 261 -7.68 13.57 10.61
C LEU A 261 -6.26 13.76 11.16
N ARG A 262 -5.81 12.88 12.07
CA ARG A 262 -4.45 12.93 12.63
C ARG A 262 -3.38 12.67 11.56
N ILE A 263 -3.60 11.73 10.65
CA ILE A 263 -2.69 11.48 9.53
C ILE A 263 -2.63 12.72 8.61
N PHE A 264 -3.78 13.33 8.29
CA PHE A 264 -3.81 14.57 7.53
C PHE A 264 -3.05 15.70 8.24
N GLN A 265 -3.20 15.84 9.57
CA GLN A 265 -2.44 16.83 10.35
C GLN A 265 -0.93 16.58 10.29
N ASP A 266 -0.50 15.32 10.48
CA ASP A 266 0.91 14.95 10.43
C ASP A 266 1.54 15.23 9.06
N LEU A 267 0.83 14.91 7.97
CA LEU A 267 1.29 15.20 6.60
C LEU A 267 1.30 16.71 6.33
N THR A 268 0.25 17.43 6.76
CA THR A 268 0.19 18.88 6.62
C THR A 268 1.36 19.55 7.34
N LEU A 269 1.67 19.13 8.58
CA LEU A 269 2.81 19.65 9.35
C LEU A 269 4.15 19.34 8.69
N ALA A 270 4.29 18.15 8.09
CA ALA A 270 5.52 17.75 7.41
C ALA A 270 5.83 18.66 6.21
N HIS A 271 4.81 19.12 5.48
CA HIS A 271 4.95 19.90 4.24
C HIS A 271 4.65 21.40 4.39
N LEU A 272 4.26 21.87 5.58
CA LEU A 272 3.81 23.25 5.79
C LEU A 272 4.81 24.32 5.35
N TYR A 273 6.09 23.99 5.39
CA TYR A 273 7.21 24.89 5.10
C TYR A 273 8.09 24.40 3.96
N ASP A 274 7.62 23.47 3.15
CA ASP A 274 8.35 23.01 1.98
C ASP A 274 8.53 24.13 0.96
N PRO A 275 9.68 24.21 0.31
CA PRO A 275 9.94 25.23 -0.72
C PRO A 275 9.04 25.05 -1.95
N TYR A 276 8.55 23.84 -2.20
CA TYR A 276 7.62 23.49 -3.28
C TYR A 276 6.32 22.96 -2.67
N PRO A 277 5.17 23.60 -2.88
CA PRO A 277 3.94 23.29 -2.16
C PRO A 277 3.18 22.07 -2.72
N ALA A 278 3.67 21.40 -3.74
CA ALA A 278 2.96 20.32 -4.43
C ALA A 278 2.43 19.22 -3.50
N ALA A 279 3.27 18.72 -2.57
CA ALA A 279 2.86 17.72 -1.61
C ALA A 279 1.82 18.26 -0.62
N LEU A 280 1.98 19.48 -0.13
CA LEU A 280 1.03 20.14 0.76
C LEU A 280 -0.34 20.32 0.09
N ILE A 281 -0.36 20.81 -1.15
CA ILE A 281 -1.58 20.99 -1.95
C ILE A 281 -2.30 19.65 -2.15
N ASP A 282 -1.58 18.58 -2.47
CA ASP A 282 -2.19 17.27 -2.66
C ASP A 282 -2.81 16.72 -1.36
N VAL A 283 -2.11 16.86 -0.24
CA VAL A 283 -2.61 16.51 1.10
C VAL A 283 -3.87 17.31 1.42
N ASP A 284 -3.86 18.62 1.14
CA ASP A 284 -4.97 19.51 1.47
C ASP A 284 -6.22 19.20 0.63
N ILE A 285 -6.06 18.97 -0.66
CA ILE A 285 -7.16 18.50 -1.53
C ILE A 285 -7.77 17.20 -0.99
N LYS A 286 -6.94 16.25 -0.59
CA LYS A 286 -7.41 14.97 -0.01
C LYS A 286 -8.17 15.21 1.30
N ARG A 287 -7.63 16.05 2.18
CA ARG A 287 -8.25 16.44 3.46
C ARG A 287 -9.63 17.07 3.24
N LEU A 288 -9.72 18.06 2.35
CA LEU A 288 -10.97 18.76 2.06
C LEU A 288 -12.03 17.83 1.49
N ASN A 289 -11.65 16.91 0.60
CA ASN A 289 -12.55 15.88 0.09
C ASN A 289 -13.03 14.94 1.19
N PHE A 290 -12.11 14.48 2.07
CA PHE A 290 -12.45 13.64 3.21
C PHE A 290 -13.41 14.36 4.15
N ALA A 291 -13.12 15.61 4.50
CA ALA A 291 -13.97 16.45 5.35
C ALA A 291 -15.38 16.61 4.77
N LYS A 292 -15.48 16.94 3.47
CA LYS A 292 -16.77 17.09 2.77
C LYS A 292 -17.62 15.83 2.84
N ASN A 293 -17.02 14.66 2.64
CA ASN A 293 -17.74 13.39 2.60
C ASN A 293 -18.13 12.89 3.99
N ASN A 294 -17.33 13.20 5.03
CA ASN A 294 -17.45 12.55 6.35
C ASN A 294 -17.94 13.47 7.46
N THR A 295 -18.17 14.76 7.20
CA THR A 295 -18.69 15.70 8.20
C THR A 295 -20.21 15.70 8.30
N ILE A 296 -20.72 16.01 9.50
CA ILE A 296 -22.16 16.24 9.75
C ILE A 296 -22.55 17.73 9.66
N ILE A 297 -21.64 18.62 9.29
CA ILE A 297 -21.87 20.07 9.18
C ILE A 297 -22.84 20.37 8.02
N ASN A 298 -23.94 21.07 8.29
CA ASN A 298 -25.01 21.31 7.30
C ASN A 298 -24.56 22.15 6.07
N ASN A 299 -23.67 23.14 6.25
CA ASN A 299 -23.17 24.02 5.18
C ASN A 299 -21.82 23.58 4.61
N LYS A 300 -21.51 22.27 4.69
CA LYS A 300 -20.22 21.68 4.29
C LYS A 300 -19.81 22.02 2.85
N ASP A 301 -20.76 22.06 1.91
CA ASP A 301 -20.46 22.36 0.51
C ASP A 301 -19.98 23.80 0.32
N SER A 302 -20.56 24.76 1.05
CA SER A 302 -20.10 26.15 1.05
C SER A 302 -18.71 26.28 1.71
N LEU A 303 -18.47 25.58 2.82
CA LEU A 303 -17.18 25.58 3.50
C LEU A 303 -16.09 24.95 2.61
N TYR A 304 -16.41 23.85 1.95
CA TYR A 304 -15.51 23.18 1.00
C TYR A 304 -15.15 24.11 -0.17
N LEU A 305 -16.15 24.74 -0.82
CA LEU A 305 -15.90 25.66 -1.93
C LEU A 305 -15.05 26.86 -1.49
N ASN A 306 -15.37 27.48 -0.34
CA ASN A 306 -14.59 28.60 0.19
C ASN A 306 -13.14 28.20 0.50
N ALA A 307 -12.91 27.00 1.03
CA ALA A 307 -11.58 26.48 1.26
C ALA A 307 -10.79 26.29 -0.04
N LEU A 308 -11.41 25.71 -1.09
CA LEU A 308 -10.77 25.57 -2.40
C LEU A 308 -10.43 26.93 -3.02
N ILE A 309 -11.32 27.92 -2.95
CA ILE A 309 -11.06 29.28 -3.45
C ILE A 309 -9.90 29.95 -2.69
N ALA A 310 -9.83 29.75 -1.38
CA ALA A 310 -8.75 30.30 -0.56
C ALA A 310 -7.39 29.67 -0.92
N GLU A 311 -7.34 28.36 -1.10
CA GLU A 311 -6.15 27.61 -1.52
C GLU A 311 -5.73 27.99 -2.95
N GLU A 312 -6.67 28.10 -3.89
CA GLU A 312 -6.39 28.53 -5.26
C GLU A 312 -5.74 29.92 -5.29
N LYS A 313 -6.26 30.85 -4.49
CA LYS A 313 -5.69 32.19 -4.36
C LYS A 313 -4.30 32.19 -3.73
N LEU A 314 -4.07 31.33 -2.73
CA LEU A 314 -2.79 31.21 -2.04
C LEU A 314 -1.68 30.68 -2.96
N TYR A 315 -2.02 29.72 -3.82
CA TYR A 315 -1.08 29.04 -4.71
C TYR A 315 -1.25 29.39 -6.19
N ALA A 316 -1.84 30.57 -6.50
CA ALA A 316 -2.17 30.99 -7.87
C ALA A 316 -0.98 31.00 -8.85
N ASN A 317 0.25 31.15 -8.34
CA ASN A 317 1.48 31.17 -9.15
C ASN A 317 2.18 29.80 -9.23
N ASP A 318 1.62 28.75 -8.62
CA ASP A 318 2.17 27.40 -8.65
C ASP A 318 1.36 26.51 -9.59
N SER A 319 2.03 25.74 -10.43
CA SER A 319 1.38 24.83 -11.39
C SER A 319 0.51 23.76 -10.72
N SER A 320 0.85 23.38 -9.48
CA SER A 320 0.09 22.40 -8.70
C SER A 320 -1.32 22.92 -8.32
N SER A 321 -1.56 24.26 -8.36
CA SER A 321 -2.86 24.86 -8.12
C SER A 321 -3.91 24.54 -9.20
N THR A 322 -3.50 24.12 -10.39
CA THR A 322 -4.41 23.78 -11.50
C THR A 322 -5.46 22.74 -11.08
N ARG A 323 -5.07 21.80 -10.25
CA ARG A 323 -5.99 20.78 -9.72
C ARG A 323 -7.04 21.37 -8.79
N ILE A 324 -6.67 22.38 -8.00
CA ILE A 324 -7.61 23.11 -7.12
C ILE A 324 -8.62 23.88 -7.98
N SER A 325 -8.14 24.61 -9.00
CA SER A 325 -8.99 25.35 -9.96
C SER A 325 -10.01 24.42 -10.63
N PHE A 326 -9.57 23.24 -11.08
CA PHE A 326 -10.47 22.24 -11.67
C PHE A 326 -11.57 21.81 -10.67
N LEU A 327 -11.20 21.52 -9.42
CA LEU A 327 -12.15 21.10 -8.38
C LEU A 327 -13.11 22.24 -8.00
N SER A 328 -12.64 23.48 -7.93
CA SER A 328 -13.47 24.66 -7.68
C SER A 328 -14.53 24.84 -8.77
N LEU A 329 -14.12 24.77 -10.03
CA LEU A 329 -15.01 24.92 -11.19
C LEU A 329 -16.01 23.76 -11.33
N SER A 330 -15.64 22.56 -10.93
CA SER A 330 -16.52 21.37 -10.96
C SER A 330 -17.49 21.33 -9.77
N CYS A 331 -17.38 22.23 -8.79
CA CYS A 331 -18.27 22.25 -7.64
C CYS A 331 -19.69 22.71 -8.06
N PRO A 332 -20.75 21.94 -7.75
CA PRO A 332 -22.12 22.29 -8.16
C PRO A 332 -22.59 23.66 -7.69
N LEU A 333 -22.15 24.12 -6.52
CA LEU A 333 -22.49 25.45 -5.98
C LEU A 333 -21.95 26.57 -6.85
N LEU A 334 -20.73 26.45 -7.39
CA LEU A 334 -20.17 27.49 -8.26
C LEU A 334 -20.89 27.52 -9.60
N GLN A 335 -21.29 26.37 -10.14
CA GLN A 335 -22.05 26.25 -11.38
C GLN A 335 -23.40 26.96 -11.27
N VAL A 336 -24.14 26.80 -10.17
CA VAL A 336 -25.39 27.51 -9.90
C VAL A 336 -25.17 29.04 -9.82
N VAL A 337 -24.12 29.49 -9.16
CA VAL A 337 -23.81 30.94 -9.07
C VAL A 337 -23.47 31.56 -10.43
N VAL A 338 -22.78 30.78 -11.29
CA VAL A 338 -22.44 31.23 -12.65
C VAL A 338 -23.68 31.28 -13.53
N GLU A 339 -24.60 30.33 -13.42
CA GLU A 339 -25.87 30.32 -14.16
C GLU A 339 -26.80 31.43 -13.73
N LEU A 340 -26.86 31.78 -12.43
CA LEU A 340 -27.68 32.88 -11.91
C LEU A 340 -27.15 34.26 -12.30
N LYS A 341 -25.90 34.38 -12.76
CA LYS A 341 -25.27 35.63 -13.22
C LYS A 341 -25.32 35.81 -14.74
N ARG A 342 -25.78 34.82 -15.49
CA ARG A 342 -26.06 34.87 -16.92
C ARG A 342 -27.53 35.24 -17.16
#